data_e9316679765c363e8cbb668ab8bd94ac
#
_entry.id   e9316679765c363e8cbb668ab8bd94ac
#
_cell.length_a   1.000
_cell.length_b   1.000
_cell.length_c   1.000
_cell.angle_alpha   90.00
_cell.angle_beta   90.00
_cell.angle_gamma   90.00
#
_symmetry.space_group_name_H-M   'P 1'
#
loop_
_entity.id
_entity.type
_entity.pdbx_description
1 polymer ?
#
loop_
_entity_poly.entity_id
_entity_poly.type
_entity_poly.pdbx_seq_one_letter_code
_entity_poly.pdbx_strand_id
1 'polypeptide(L)'
;MEDQAKELRNIMGENTFGKAGKDHKTRIIAITSGKGGVGKTNIAVNTAIAYAQLGKKVILIDGDLGMANVNVLLSVVPQYNLMHVLNHKKTMKDIIIDTEFGFKFIAGANGFAKIANLSNDELDYFANEFASLGNADIIIIDTGAGISNNVLQFLAASDEVYVITTPEPTAITDAYGIIKIITTEFSDQRPINLKLLVNRVHSADEGKRISDLIINIVSQFLNYKVEYIGFVYDDPAVQASVIRQKPFMAISPTSKPAVCLKHIVGRIEKTEVPADAGVSNFLKKFIGKKK
;
A
#
# COMPACT_ATOMS: atom_id res chain seq x y z
N MET A 1 -2.41 27.90 25.50
CA MET A 1 -2.53 26.68 24.67
C MET A 1 -2.30 26.90 23.17
N GLU A 2 -2.12 28.14 22.72
CA GLU A 2 -1.79 28.46 21.30
C GLU A 2 -0.30 28.37 20.95
N ASP A 3 0.57 28.29 21.94
CA ASP A 3 2.02 28.41 21.74
C ASP A 3 2.69 27.04 21.35
N GLN A 4 2.18 25.94 21.87
CA GLN A 4 2.74 24.60 21.59
C GLN A 4 2.49 24.13 20.15
N ALA A 5 1.35 24.50 19.56
CA ALA A 5 1.05 24.19 18.17
C ALA A 5 1.88 25.04 17.19
N LYS A 6 2.35 26.21 17.63
CA LYS A 6 3.20 27.10 16.85
C LYS A 6 4.67 26.65 16.91
N GLU A 7 5.12 26.20 18.06
CA GLU A 7 6.44 25.57 18.24
C GLU A 7 6.57 24.28 17.45
N LEU A 8 5.53 23.44 17.47
CA LEU A 8 5.50 22.21 16.66
C LEU A 8 5.54 22.50 15.14
N ARG A 9 4.87 23.57 14.69
CA ARG A 9 4.94 24.02 13.28
C ARG A 9 6.32 24.57 12.92
N ASN A 10 7.00 25.24 13.82
CA ASN A 10 8.35 25.77 13.60
C ASN A 10 9.40 24.65 13.62
N ILE A 11 9.25 23.64 14.49
CA ILE A 11 10.12 22.46 14.53
C ILE A 11 9.93 21.60 13.27
N MET A 12 8.69 21.47 12.78
CA MET A 12 8.38 20.73 11.54
C MET A 12 8.63 21.55 10.25
N GLY A 13 8.78 22.86 10.34
CA GLY A 13 8.95 23.78 9.19
C GLY A 13 10.39 24.09 8.81
N GLU A 14 11.36 24.07 9.72
CA GLU A 14 12.67 24.66 9.43
C GLU A 14 13.92 23.79 9.68
N ASN A 15 13.90 22.69 10.46
CA ASN A 15 15.22 22.12 10.83
C ASN A 15 15.37 20.61 11.04
N THR A 16 14.45 19.71 10.71
CA THR A 16 14.68 18.28 11.05
C THR A 16 14.64 17.28 9.88
N PHE A 17 14.22 17.66 8.69
CA PHE A 17 14.41 16.82 7.52
C PHE A 17 15.69 17.25 6.83
N GLY A 18 16.79 16.57 7.17
CA GLY A 18 18.11 16.81 6.62
C GLY A 18 18.04 16.99 5.10
N LYS A 19 18.90 17.88 4.55
CA LYS A 19 19.11 18.12 3.14
C LYS A 19 19.30 16.80 2.40
N ALA A 20 18.16 16.14 2.06
CA ALA A 20 18.14 15.08 1.07
C ALA A 20 18.45 15.73 -0.27
N GLY A 21 19.56 15.32 -0.88
CA GLY A 21 19.92 15.78 -2.20
C GLY A 21 18.79 15.53 -3.19
N LYS A 22 18.59 16.48 -4.11
CA LYS A 22 17.64 16.49 -5.25
C LYS A 22 16.40 15.61 -5.08
N ASP A 23 15.28 16.24 -4.81
CA ASP A 23 13.88 15.77 -4.83
C ASP A 23 13.62 14.35 -5.34
N HIS A 24 14.02 13.34 -4.58
CA HIS A 24 13.59 11.97 -4.83
C HIS A 24 12.20 11.79 -4.24
N LYS A 25 11.17 11.83 -5.09
CA LYS A 25 9.78 11.65 -4.64
C LYS A 25 9.47 10.17 -4.52
N THR A 26 9.49 9.64 -3.31
CA THR A 26 8.99 8.30 -3.01
C THR A 26 7.47 8.27 -3.18
N ARG A 27 6.94 7.36 -3.99
CA ARG A 27 5.50 7.14 -4.14
C ARG A 27 5.03 6.05 -3.18
N ILE A 28 4.00 6.33 -2.37
CA ILE A 28 3.46 5.40 -1.38
C ILE A 28 2.11 4.89 -1.87
N ILE A 29 2.02 3.57 -2.08
CA ILE A 29 0.87 2.86 -2.59
C ILE A 29 0.33 1.95 -1.50
N ALA A 30 -0.90 2.16 -1.04
CA ALA A 30 -1.59 1.19 -0.18
C ALA A 30 -2.43 0.24 -1.03
N ILE A 31 -2.33 -1.06 -0.78
CA ILE A 31 -3.15 -2.08 -1.43
C ILE A 31 -4.15 -2.61 -0.42
N THR A 32 -5.44 -2.48 -0.71
CA THR A 32 -6.53 -2.82 0.20
C THR A 32 -7.65 -3.58 -0.48
N SER A 33 -8.55 -4.15 0.30
CA SER A 33 -9.78 -4.79 -0.16
C SER A 33 -10.84 -4.80 0.93
N GLY A 34 -12.11 -4.73 0.55
CA GLY A 34 -13.21 -4.86 1.48
C GLY A 34 -13.36 -6.27 2.05
N LYS A 35 -12.90 -7.30 1.32
CA LYS A 35 -13.05 -8.72 1.66
C LYS A 35 -11.70 -9.42 1.74
N GLY A 36 -11.57 -10.36 2.69
CA GLY A 36 -10.43 -11.29 2.74
C GLY A 36 -10.44 -12.28 1.57
N GLY A 37 -9.26 -12.77 1.18
CA GLY A 37 -9.14 -13.82 0.16
C GLY A 37 -9.25 -13.38 -1.30
N VAL A 38 -9.42 -12.09 -1.61
CA VAL A 38 -9.47 -11.58 -3.00
C VAL A 38 -8.11 -11.59 -3.71
N GLY A 39 -7.03 -11.99 -3.02
CA GLY A 39 -5.68 -12.08 -3.59
C GLY A 39 -4.83 -10.83 -3.39
N LYS A 40 -5.17 -9.96 -2.46
CA LYS A 40 -4.48 -8.70 -2.16
C LYS A 40 -2.96 -8.86 -2.01
N THR A 41 -2.49 -9.74 -1.12
CA THR A 41 -1.07 -10.02 -0.88
C THR A 41 -0.35 -10.53 -2.14
N ASN A 42 -1.00 -11.40 -2.92
CA ASN A 42 -0.43 -11.85 -4.20
C ASN A 42 -0.25 -10.68 -5.17
N ILE A 43 -1.24 -9.78 -5.25
CA ILE A 43 -1.14 -8.58 -6.08
C ILE A 43 -0.03 -7.67 -5.55
N ALA A 44 0.06 -7.43 -4.24
CA ALA A 44 1.07 -6.57 -3.62
C ALA A 44 2.50 -7.06 -3.92
N VAL A 45 2.79 -8.33 -3.63
CA VAL A 45 4.11 -8.94 -3.84
C VAL A 45 4.50 -8.90 -5.32
N ASN A 46 3.60 -9.31 -6.21
CA ASN A 46 3.91 -9.37 -7.63
C ASN A 46 3.93 -7.98 -8.29
N THR A 47 3.20 -6.99 -7.75
CA THR A 47 3.34 -5.58 -8.15
C THR A 47 4.72 -5.04 -7.75
N ALA A 48 5.24 -5.38 -6.56
CA ALA A 48 6.60 -5.01 -6.15
C ALA A 48 7.66 -5.58 -7.11
N ILE A 49 7.51 -6.84 -7.54
CA ILE A 49 8.38 -7.46 -8.56
C ILE A 49 8.28 -6.71 -9.89
N ALA A 50 7.06 -6.38 -10.34
CA ALA A 50 6.85 -5.68 -11.60
C ALA A 50 7.57 -4.32 -11.63
N TYR A 51 7.48 -3.56 -10.54
CA TYR A 51 8.21 -2.29 -10.39
C TYR A 51 9.73 -2.49 -10.32
N ALA A 52 10.20 -3.49 -9.58
CA ALA A 52 11.63 -3.81 -9.49
C ALA A 52 12.19 -4.19 -10.88
N GLN A 53 11.43 -4.92 -11.71
CA GLN A 53 11.81 -5.24 -13.10
C GLN A 53 11.88 -4.01 -14.00
N LEU A 54 11.23 -2.89 -13.64
CA LEU A 54 11.40 -1.59 -14.32
C LEU A 54 12.58 -0.77 -13.75
N GLY A 55 13.40 -1.36 -12.90
CA GLY A 55 14.56 -0.70 -12.29
C GLY A 55 14.23 0.22 -11.12
N LYS A 56 13.01 0.17 -10.57
CA LYS A 56 12.60 0.96 -9.40
C LYS A 56 13.13 0.35 -8.11
N LYS A 57 13.54 1.20 -7.19
CA LYS A 57 13.85 0.81 -5.80
C LYS A 57 12.54 0.66 -5.03
N VAL A 58 12.13 -0.57 -4.77
CA VAL A 58 10.83 -0.87 -4.15
C VAL A 58 11.03 -1.40 -2.74
N ILE A 59 10.19 -0.94 -1.81
CA ILE A 59 10.03 -1.51 -0.47
C ILE A 59 8.59 -1.99 -0.34
N LEU A 60 8.40 -3.27 -0.02
CA LEU A 60 7.11 -3.83 0.34
C LEU A 60 7.02 -3.94 1.85
N ILE A 61 5.96 -3.41 2.44
CA ILE A 61 5.69 -3.45 3.88
C ILE A 61 4.43 -4.30 4.11
N ASP A 62 4.55 -5.32 4.95
CA ASP A 62 3.39 -6.11 5.39
C ASP A 62 2.64 -5.33 6.47
N GLY A 63 1.51 -4.75 6.11
CA GLY A 63 0.62 -3.99 6.99
C GLY A 63 -0.56 -4.80 7.53
N ASP A 64 -0.63 -6.12 7.28
CA ASP A 64 -1.68 -6.97 7.82
C ASP A 64 -1.44 -7.22 9.32
N LEU A 65 -2.40 -6.82 10.14
CA LEU A 65 -2.33 -6.93 11.60
C LEU A 65 -2.61 -8.34 12.11
N GLY A 66 -3.25 -9.17 11.30
CA GLY A 66 -3.73 -10.48 11.73
C GLY A 66 -2.82 -11.64 11.36
N MET A 67 -2.38 -11.67 10.13
CA MET A 67 -1.58 -12.77 9.59
C MET A 67 -0.50 -12.26 8.64
N ALA A 68 0.75 -12.52 8.99
CA ALA A 68 1.89 -12.22 8.13
C ALA A 68 1.88 -13.15 6.90
N ASN A 69 1.28 -12.69 5.80
CA ASN A 69 1.11 -13.48 4.58
C ASN A 69 2.22 -13.24 3.55
N VAL A 70 2.84 -12.06 3.59
CA VAL A 70 3.92 -11.71 2.63
C VAL A 70 5.15 -12.58 2.84
N ASN A 71 5.59 -12.78 4.09
CA ASN A 71 6.75 -13.59 4.42
C ASN A 71 6.57 -15.05 4.00
N VAL A 72 5.35 -15.61 4.10
CA VAL A 72 5.03 -16.96 3.65
C VAL A 72 5.18 -17.06 2.11
N LEU A 73 4.64 -16.09 1.38
CA LEU A 73 4.73 -16.08 -0.09
C LEU A 73 6.16 -15.86 -0.60
N LEU A 74 7.02 -15.25 0.20
CA LEU A 74 8.44 -15.02 -0.12
C LEU A 74 9.35 -16.12 0.40
N SER A 75 8.86 -17.10 1.15
CA SER A 75 9.66 -18.11 1.88
C SER A 75 10.73 -17.46 2.79
N VAL A 76 10.40 -16.32 3.42
CA VAL A 76 11.32 -15.58 4.28
C VAL A 76 10.88 -15.70 5.74
N VAL A 77 11.83 -15.90 6.64
CA VAL A 77 11.60 -15.85 8.10
C VAL A 77 12.25 -14.58 8.66
N PRO A 78 11.49 -13.51 8.90
CA PRO A 78 12.02 -12.26 9.42
C PRO A 78 12.55 -12.44 10.85
N GLN A 79 13.82 -12.09 11.10
CA GLN A 79 14.38 -12.06 12.46
C GLN A 79 13.81 -10.89 13.26
N TYR A 80 13.62 -9.77 12.59
CA TYR A 80 13.14 -8.52 13.17
C TYR A 80 11.97 -7.99 12.35
N ASN A 81 11.15 -7.19 12.99
CA ASN A 81 9.95 -6.60 12.40
C ASN A 81 9.71 -5.20 12.98
N LEU A 82 8.67 -4.53 12.53
CA LEU A 82 8.35 -3.17 12.94
C LEU A 82 8.19 -3.00 14.46
N MET A 83 7.73 -4.04 15.19
CA MET A 83 7.65 -3.98 16.66
C MET A 83 9.01 -3.79 17.34
N HIS A 84 10.08 -4.29 16.73
CA HIS A 84 11.42 -4.08 17.26
C HIS A 84 11.88 -2.63 17.12
N VAL A 85 11.46 -1.96 16.04
CA VAL A 85 11.70 -0.52 15.85
C VAL A 85 10.91 0.28 16.89
N LEU A 86 9.59 0.03 17.00
CA LEU A 86 8.72 0.72 17.96
C LEU A 86 9.13 0.53 19.43
N ASN A 87 9.84 -0.54 19.73
CA ASN A 87 10.40 -0.79 21.07
C ASN A 87 11.85 -0.32 21.21
N HIS A 88 12.38 0.47 20.29
CA HIS A 88 13.76 1.00 20.27
C HIS A 88 14.86 -0.08 20.31
N LYS A 89 14.54 -1.32 19.89
CA LYS A 89 15.50 -2.45 19.88
C LYS A 89 16.28 -2.54 18.58
N LYS A 90 15.73 -1.99 17.49
CA LYS A 90 16.29 -1.99 16.14
C LYS A 90 15.94 -0.71 15.42
N THR A 91 16.73 -0.33 14.42
CA THR A 91 16.41 0.75 13.49
C THR A 91 15.57 0.21 12.32
N MET A 92 14.95 1.11 11.56
CA MET A 92 14.23 0.73 10.34
C MET A 92 15.14 0.01 9.34
N LYS A 93 16.41 0.40 9.27
CA LYS A 93 17.42 -0.24 8.38
C LYS A 93 17.74 -1.67 8.79
N ASP A 94 17.74 -1.97 10.09
CA ASP A 94 18.06 -3.30 10.62
C ASP A 94 16.98 -4.34 10.33
N ILE A 95 15.75 -3.91 10.05
CA ILE A 95 14.59 -4.80 9.80
C ILE A 95 14.27 -4.97 8.32
N ILE A 96 14.99 -4.26 7.44
CA ILE A 96 14.86 -4.41 6.00
C ILE A 96 15.49 -5.73 5.55
N ILE A 97 14.76 -6.49 4.77
CA ILE A 97 15.19 -7.75 4.18
C ILE A 97 15.34 -7.56 2.68
N ASP A 98 16.53 -7.84 2.14
CA ASP A 98 16.74 -7.92 0.71
C ASP A 98 16.16 -9.23 0.18
N THR A 99 15.27 -9.15 -0.81
CA THR A 99 14.65 -10.33 -1.42
C THR A 99 15.40 -10.76 -2.68
N GLU A 100 15.32 -12.05 -3.03
CA GLU A 100 15.82 -12.56 -4.30
C GLU A 100 15.08 -12.00 -5.54
N PHE A 101 13.96 -11.30 -5.31
CA PHE A 101 13.06 -10.79 -6.35
C PHE A 101 13.31 -9.34 -6.75
N GLY A 102 14.38 -8.70 -6.22
CA GLY A 102 14.81 -7.35 -6.60
C GLY A 102 14.12 -6.21 -5.86
N PHE A 103 13.32 -6.50 -4.85
CA PHE A 103 12.73 -5.50 -3.94
C PHE A 103 13.11 -5.80 -2.49
N LYS A 104 12.91 -4.82 -1.61
CA LYS A 104 13.13 -4.94 -0.17
C LYS A 104 11.82 -5.19 0.56
N PHE A 105 11.87 -5.97 1.64
CA PHE A 105 10.71 -6.34 2.43
C PHE A 105 10.87 -5.92 3.90
N ILE A 106 9.78 -5.42 4.49
CA ILE A 106 9.67 -5.12 5.93
C ILE A 106 8.46 -5.87 6.49
N ALA A 107 8.70 -6.72 7.50
CA ALA A 107 7.63 -7.41 8.20
C ALA A 107 6.95 -6.49 9.23
N GLY A 108 5.63 -6.34 9.13
CA GLY A 108 4.84 -5.46 10.00
C GLY A 108 4.58 -6.03 11.39
N ALA A 109 4.14 -7.30 11.47
CA ALA A 109 3.92 -8.07 12.71
C ALA A 109 3.27 -7.26 13.86
N ASN A 110 2.02 -6.91 13.77
CA ASN A 110 1.27 -6.11 14.77
C ASN A 110 1.86 -4.73 15.11
N GLY A 111 3.01 -4.34 14.51
CA GLY A 111 3.62 -3.04 14.76
C GLY A 111 2.69 -1.89 14.39
N PHE A 112 1.98 -2.03 13.30
CA PHE A 112 1.02 -1.01 12.85
C PHE A 112 -0.18 -0.84 13.80
N ALA A 113 -0.65 -1.89 14.48
CA ALA A 113 -1.69 -1.76 15.51
C ALA A 113 -1.21 -0.92 16.70
N LYS A 114 0.07 -1.05 17.05
CA LYS A 114 0.67 -0.29 18.15
C LYS A 114 0.82 1.19 17.79
N ILE A 115 1.10 1.52 16.52
CA ILE A 115 1.31 2.92 16.08
C ILE A 115 0.09 3.79 16.39
N ALA A 116 -1.13 3.27 16.28
CA ALA A 116 -2.35 4.00 16.63
C ALA A 116 -2.42 4.44 18.10
N ASN A 117 -1.65 3.83 18.98
CA ASN A 117 -1.65 4.07 20.42
C ASN A 117 -0.31 4.63 20.95
N LEU A 118 0.60 5.05 20.07
CA LEU A 118 1.88 5.63 20.46
C LEU A 118 1.68 7.02 21.10
N SER A 119 2.55 7.37 22.03
CA SER A 119 2.74 8.72 22.52
C SER A 119 3.33 9.64 21.42
N ASN A 120 3.33 10.94 21.64
CA ASN A 120 3.90 11.88 20.67
C ASN A 120 5.40 11.60 20.44
N ASP A 121 6.18 11.35 21.48
CA ASP A 121 7.62 11.08 21.38
C ASP A 121 7.89 9.79 20.60
N GLU A 122 7.08 8.73 20.83
CA GLU A 122 7.18 7.47 20.08
C GLU A 122 6.77 7.66 18.60
N LEU A 123 5.81 8.53 18.32
CA LEU A 123 5.40 8.88 16.96
C LEU A 123 6.51 9.64 16.23
N ASP A 124 7.16 10.59 16.88
CA ASP A 124 8.28 11.34 16.30
C ASP A 124 9.47 10.42 16.02
N TYR A 125 9.76 9.51 16.94
CA TYR A 125 10.77 8.49 16.69
C TYR A 125 10.43 7.61 15.49
N PHE A 126 9.20 7.08 15.44
CA PHE A 126 8.74 6.27 14.31
C PHE A 126 8.81 7.05 12.99
N ALA A 127 8.40 8.32 12.99
CA ALA A 127 8.45 9.17 11.81
C ALA A 127 9.89 9.35 11.29
N ASN A 128 10.84 9.59 12.19
CA ASN A 128 12.26 9.71 11.83
C ASN A 128 12.81 8.40 11.25
N GLU A 129 12.49 7.26 11.87
CA GLU A 129 12.89 5.95 11.37
C GLU A 129 12.26 5.66 10.00
N PHE A 130 10.95 5.94 9.83
CA PHE A 130 10.25 5.73 8.57
C PHE A 130 10.76 6.68 7.47
N ALA A 131 11.15 7.90 7.81
CA ALA A 131 11.75 8.86 6.87
C ALA A 131 13.05 8.33 6.24
N SER A 132 13.77 7.43 6.94
CA SER A 132 14.97 6.79 6.42
C SER A 132 14.72 5.92 5.18
N LEU A 133 13.46 5.56 4.91
CA LEU A 133 13.03 4.81 3.70
C LEU A 133 12.91 5.71 2.45
N GLY A 134 13.07 7.03 2.59
CA GLY A 134 12.87 8.02 1.51
C GLY A 134 13.81 7.89 0.30
N ASN A 135 14.75 6.94 0.30
CA ASN A 135 15.57 6.59 -0.87
C ASN A 135 14.90 5.56 -1.80
N ALA A 136 13.73 5.03 -1.44
CA ALA A 136 12.94 4.17 -2.30
C ALA A 136 12.19 5.00 -3.34
N ASP A 137 12.04 4.49 -4.56
CA ASP A 137 11.15 5.08 -5.58
C ASP A 137 9.68 4.83 -5.20
N ILE A 138 9.42 3.62 -4.68
CA ILE A 138 8.07 3.15 -4.36
C ILE A 138 8.08 2.41 -3.03
N ILE A 139 7.11 2.74 -2.19
CA ILE A 139 6.76 1.96 -1.00
C ILE A 139 5.36 1.39 -1.22
N ILE A 140 5.22 0.06 -1.17
CA ILE A 140 3.93 -0.64 -1.24
C ILE A 140 3.58 -1.11 0.16
N ILE A 141 2.36 -0.82 0.60
CA ILE A 141 1.83 -1.29 1.89
C ILE A 141 0.71 -2.29 1.60
N ASP A 142 0.93 -3.58 1.89
CA ASP A 142 -0.11 -4.61 1.85
C ASP A 142 -0.93 -4.54 3.14
N THR A 143 -2.11 -3.94 3.11
CA THR A 143 -2.93 -3.75 4.31
C THR A 143 -3.74 -5.00 4.65
N GLY A 144 -4.25 -5.10 5.86
CA GLY A 144 -5.29 -6.07 6.19
C GLY A 144 -6.55 -5.87 5.35
N ALA A 145 -7.41 -6.87 5.30
CA ALA A 145 -8.73 -6.74 4.70
C ALA A 145 -9.70 -6.00 5.63
N GLY A 146 -10.68 -5.30 5.05
CA GLY A 146 -11.72 -4.60 5.78
C GLY A 146 -11.35 -3.16 6.16
N ILE A 147 -12.05 -2.63 7.17
CA ILE A 147 -12.18 -1.20 7.47
C ILE A 147 -11.74 -0.83 8.90
N SER A 148 -10.74 -1.52 9.44
CA SER A 148 -10.22 -1.13 10.75
C SER A 148 -9.64 0.29 10.71
N ASN A 149 -9.69 1.02 11.83
CA ASN A 149 -9.15 2.38 11.91
C ASN A 149 -7.69 2.47 11.45
N ASN A 150 -6.89 1.46 11.76
CA ASN A 150 -5.49 1.39 11.35
C ASN A 150 -5.36 1.28 9.83
N VAL A 151 -6.15 0.42 9.18
CA VAL A 151 -6.19 0.32 7.72
C VAL A 151 -6.58 1.67 7.12
N LEU A 152 -7.65 2.29 7.60
CA LEU A 152 -8.13 3.58 7.10
C LEU A 152 -7.06 4.69 7.21
N GLN A 153 -6.28 4.72 8.30
CA GLN A 153 -5.19 5.69 8.45
C GLN A 153 -4.10 5.50 7.38
N PHE A 154 -3.72 4.25 7.07
CA PHE A 154 -2.77 3.99 5.98
C PHE A 154 -3.30 4.44 4.62
N LEU A 155 -4.57 4.13 4.34
CA LEU A 155 -5.20 4.52 3.08
C LEU A 155 -5.22 6.04 2.91
N ALA A 156 -5.59 6.77 3.97
CA ALA A 156 -5.64 8.23 3.95
C ALA A 156 -4.26 8.90 3.80
N ALA A 157 -3.22 8.27 4.36
CA ALA A 157 -1.86 8.81 4.31
C ALA A 157 -1.16 8.53 2.98
N SER A 158 -1.56 7.47 2.27
CA SER A 158 -0.93 7.05 1.02
C SER A 158 -1.19 8.02 -0.14
N ASP A 159 -0.29 8.02 -1.13
CA ASP A 159 -0.44 8.83 -2.35
C ASP A 159 -1.45 8.20 -3.30
N GLU A 160 -1.50 6.86 -3.32
CA GLU A 160 -2.41 6.08 -4.14
C GLU A 160 -2.97 4.91 -3.31
N VAL A 161 -4.23 4.57 -3.54
CA VAL A 161 -4.89 3.41 -2.92
C VAL A 161 -5.41 2.49 -4.00
N TYR A 162 -4.88 1.27 -4.04
CA TYR A 162 -5.36 0.22 -4.95
C TYR A 162 -6.40 -0.62 -4.23
N VAL A 163 -7.65 -0.50 -4.65
CA VAL A 163 -8.76 -1.32 -4.15
C VAL A 163 -8.86 -2.58 -5.01
N ILE A 164 -8.63 -3.74 -4.39
CA ILE A 164 -8.70 -5.04 -5.05
C ILE A 164 -10.07 -5.66 -4.81
N THR A 165 -10.69 -6.12 -5.89
CA THR A 165 -11.95 -6.87 -5.85
C THR A 165 -11.89 -8.09 -6.77
N THR A 166 -12.94 -8.93 -6.74
CA THR A 166 -13.13 -10.07 -7.64
C THR A 166 -14.54 -10.01 -8.24
N PRO A 167 -14.87 -10.83 -9.27
CA PRO A 167 -16.21 -10.91 -9.82
C PRO A 167 -17.29 -11.41 -8.83
N GLU A 168 -16.91 -11.91 -7.67
CA GLU A 168 -17.86 -12.36 -6.65
C GLU A 168 -18.76 -11.20 -6.16
N PRO A 169 -20.11 -11.39 -6.12
CA PRO A 169 -21.04 -10.32 -5.73
C PRO A 169 -20.71 -9.69 -4.37
N THR A 170 -20.31 -10.51 -3.39
CA THR A 170 -19.93 -10.02 -2.04
C THR A 170 -18.66 -9.17 -2.10
N ALA A 171 -17.66 -9.55 -2.90
CA ALA A 171 -16.43 -8.76 -3.05
C ALA A 171 -16.68 -7.41 -3.73
N ILE A 172 -17.62 -7.35 -4.68
CA ILE A 172 -18.06 -6.11 -5.34
C ILE A 172 -18.72 -5.18 -4.30
N THR A 173 -19.64 -5.70 -3.50
CA THR A 173 -20.31 -4.93 -2.45
C THR A 173 -19.31 -4.42 -1.41
N ASP A 174 -18.38 -5.27 -0.98
CA ASP A 174 -17.36 -4.92 0.01
C ASP A 174 -16.36 -3.88 -0.55
N ALA A 175 -16.03 -3.96 -1.86
CA ALA A 175 -15.21 -2.95 -2.52
C ALA A 175 -15.91 -1.59 -2.56
N TYR A 176 -17.20 -1.55 -2.87
CA TYR A 176 -17.99 -0.31 -2.76
C TYR A 176 -18.02 0.19 -1.31
N GLY A 177 -18.21 -0.69 -0.34
CA GLY A 177 -18.23 -0.35 1.08
C GLY A 177 -16.94 0.34 1.54
N ILE A 178 -15.77 -0.21 1.19
CA ILE A 178 -14.50 0.40 1.57
C ILE A 178 -14.28 1.74 0.85
N ILE A 179 -14.63 1.85 -0.43
CA ILE A 179 -14.56 3.12 -1.17
C ILE A 179 -15.45 4.17 -0.50
N LYS A 180 -16.69 3.81 -0.15
CA LYS A 180 -17.63 4.70 0.54
C LYS A 180 -17.03 5.23 1.83
N ILE A 181 -16.50 4.36 2.69
CA ILE A 181 -15.91 4.76 3.96
C ILE A 181 -14.71 5.68 3.75
N ILE A 182 -13.79 5.34 2.83
CA ILE A 182 -12.65 6.19 2.49
C ILE A 182 -13.12 7.59 2.07
N THR A 183 -14.13 7.67 1.21
CA THR A 183 -14.59 8.95 0.66
C THR A 183 -15.39 9.77 1.65
N THR A 184 -16.11 9.15 2.61
CA THR A 184 -16.88 9.85 3.62
C THR A 184 -16.06 10.26 4.84
N GLU A 185 -15.21 9.37 5.36
CA GLU A 185 -14.35 9.65 6.54
C GLU A 185 -13.25 10.67 6.26
N PHE A 186 -12.86 10.83 4.99
CA PHE A 186 -11.78 11.71 4.57
C PHE A 186 -12.23 12.82 3.63
N SER A 187 -13.54 13.14 3.60
CA SER A 187 -14.15 14.16 2.74
C SER A 187 -13.52 15.55 2.89
N ASP A 188 -13.15 15.91 4.13
CA ASP A 188 -12.57 17.21 4.46
C ASP A 188 -11.07 17.32 4.13
N GLN A 189 -10.49 16.24 3.62
CA GLN A 189 -9.10 16.16 3.23
C GLN A 189 -8.97 16.21 1.70
N ARG A 190 -7.72 16.35 1.25
CA ARG A 190 -7.42 16.19 -0.18
C ARG A 190 -7.96 14.85 -0.70
N PRO A 191 -8.57 14.83 -1.90
CA PRO A 191 -9.05 13.60 -2.52
C PRO A 191 -7.96 12.53 -2.60
N ILE A 192 -8.26 11.32 -2.13
CA ILE A 192 -7.37 10.16 -2.20
C ILE A 192 -7.42 9.62 -3.63
N ASN A 193 -6.26 9.34 -4.23
CA ASN A 193 -6.19 8.76 -5.56
C ASN A 193 -6.57 7.27 -5.51
N LEU A 194 -7.86 6.99 -5.71
CA LEU A 194 -8.42 5.64 -5.67
C LEU A 194 -8.29 4.96 -7.03
N LYS A 195 -7.70 3.77 -7.02
CA LYS A 195 -7.50 2.94 -8.21
C LYS A 195 -8.14 1.57 -7.99
N LEU A 196 -8.92 1.10 -8.96
CA LEU A 196 -9.62 -0.18 -8.91
C LEU A 196 -8.92 -1.23 -9.77
N LEU A 197 -8.63 -2.39 -9.19
CA LEU A 197 -8.13 -3.58 -9.86
C LEU A 197 -9.10 -4.74 -9.65
N VAL A 198 -9.53 -5.38 -10.74
CA VAL A 198 -10.40 -6.55 -10.69
C VAL A 198 -9.55 -7.81 -10.86
N ASN A 199 -9.43 -8.61 -9.79
CA ASN A 199 -8.66 -9.86 -9.78
C ASN A 199 -9.55 -11.08 -10.07
N ARG A 200 -8.95 -12.18 -10.50
CA ARG A 200 -9.60 -13.47 -10.79
C ARG A 200 -10.72 -13.37 -11.83
N VAL A 201 -10.50 -12.60 -12.88
CA VAL A 201 -11.44 -12.55 -14.00
C VAL A 201 -11.20 -13.71 -14.98
N HIS A 202 -12.27 -14.17 -15.63
CA HIS A 202 -12.18 -15.18 -16.67
C HIS A 202 -12.05 -14.57 -18.08
N SER A 203 -12.46 -13.29 -18.24
CA SER A 203 -12.32 -12.54 -19.49
C SER A 203 -12.04 -11.07 -19.24
N ALA A 204 -11.50 -10.39 -20.26
CA ALA A 204 -11.30 -8.93 -20.22
C ALA A 204 -12.64 -8.17 -20.11
N ASP A 205 -13.68 -8.65 -20.79
CA ASP A 205 -15.02 -8.06 -20.73
C ASP A 205 -15.64 -8.19 -19.34
N GLU A 206 -15.41 -9.29 -18.65
CA GLU A 206 -15.85 -9.46 -17.26
C GLU A 206 -15.17 -8.41 -16.36
N GLY A 207 -13.84 -8.27 -16.45
CA GLY A 207 -13.11 -7.26 -15.69
C GLY A 207 -13.60 -5.85 -15.94
N LYS A 208 -13.85 -5.51 -17.22
CA LYS A 208 -14.40 -4.20 -17.60
C LYS A 208 -15.80 -4.01 -17.04
N ARG A 209 -16.70 -4.98 -17.21
CA ARG A 209 -18.09 -4.90 -16.72
C ARG A 209 -18.15 -4.67 -15.21
N ILE A 210 -17.32 -5.39 -14.42
CA ILE A 210 -17.27 -5.24 -12.97
C ILE A 210 -16.71 -3.86 -12.59
N SER A 211 -15.66 -3.41 -13.27
CA SER A 211 -15.13 -2.06 -13.01
C SER A 211 -16.13 -0.96 -13.33
N ASP A 212 -16.80 -1.04 -14.48
CA ASP A 212 -17.80 -0.07 -14.88
C ASP A 212 -18.98 -0.03 -13.89
N LEU A 213 -19.42 -1.19 -13.39
CA LEU A 213 -20.45 -1.27 -12.35
C LEU A 213 -20.05 -0.51 -11.08
N ILE A 214 -18.87 -0.79 -10.52
CA ILE A 214 -18.40 -0.15 -9.29
C ILE A 214 -18.19 1.35 -9.50
N ILE A 215 -17.53 1.74 -10.60
CA ILE A 215 -17.22 3.15 -10.90
C ILE A 215 -18.52 3.96 -11.10
N ASN A 216 -19.51 3.42 -11.81
CA ASN A 216 -20.78 4.09 -12.02
C ASN A 216 -21.53 4.30 -10.70
N ILE A 217 -21.59 3.28 -9.82
CA ILE A 217 -22.23 3.40 -8.51
C ILE A 217 -21.49 4.43 -7.65
N VAL A 218 -20.16 4.39 -7.61
CA VAL A 218 -19.34 5.34 -6.84
C VAL A 218 -19.54 6.76 -7.37
N SER A 219 -19.49 6.95 -8.69
CA SER A 219 -19.72 8.27 -9.32
C SER A 219 -21.11 8.81 -9.01
N GLN A 220 -22.15 7.98 -9.12
CA GLN A 220 -23.54 8.37 -8.91
C GLN A 220 -23.88 8.71 -7.46
N PHE A 221 -23.41 7.89 -6.50
CA PHE A 221 -23.83 8.01 -5.09
C PHE A 221 -22.82 8.73 -4.21
N LEU A 222 -21.54 8.74 -4.58
CA LEU A 222 -20.49 9.35 -3.78
C LEU A 222 -19.85 10.58 -4.45
N ASN A 223 -20.22 10.86 -5.69
CA ASN A 223 -19.63 11.93 -6.52
C ASN A 223 -18.08 11.89 -6.48
N TYR A 224 -17.51 10.68 -6.54
CA TYR A 224 -16.08 10.47 -6.44
C TYR A 224 -15.53 9.74 -7.66
N LYS A 225 -14.29 10.08 -8.04
CA LYS A 225 -13.63 9.47 -9.19
C LYS A 225 -12.74 8.31 -8.74
N VAL A 226 -12.97 7.14 -9.29
CA VAL A 226 -12.11 5.95 -9.15
C VAL A 226 -11.53 5.61 -10.52
N GLU A 227 -10.20 5.42 -10.57
CA GLU A 227 -9.51 5.04 -11.80
C GLU A 227 -9.47 3.52 -11.95
N TYR A 228 -9.93 2.99 -13.07
CA TYR A 228 -9.72 1.58 -13.42
C TYR A 228 -8.30 1.34 -13.92
N ILE A 229 -7.49 0.60 -13.15
CA ILE A 229 -6.11 0.32 -13.53
C ILE A 229 -5.93 -1.03 -14.24
N GLY A 230 -6.96 -1.87 -14.28
CA GLY A 230 -6.95 -3.11 -15.04
C GLY A 230 -7.45 -4.32 -14.25
N PHE A 231 -7.18 -5.47 -14.82
CA PHE A 231 -7.61 -6.75 -14.27
C PHE A 231 -6.47 -7.75 -14.27
N VAL A 232 -6.64 -8.81 -13.47
CA VAL A 232 -5.75 -9.98 -13.44
C VAL A 232 -6.59 -11.24 -13.62
N TYR A 233 -6.18 -12.11 -14.55
CA TYR A 233 -6.89 -13.35 -14.81
C TYR A 233 -6.83 -14.33 -13.64
N ASP A 234 -7.91 -15.11 -13.46
CA ASP A 234 -7.85 -16.35 -12.70
C ASP A 234 -7.02 -17.37 -13.50
N ASP A 235 -5.98 -17.91 -12.85
CA ASP A 235 -4.99 -18.75 -13.52
C ASP A 235 -4.37 -19.73 -12.53
N PRO A 236 -4.25 -21.01 -12.88
CA PRO A 236 -3.62 -22.03 -12.03
C PRO A 236 -2.18 -21.69 -11.59
N ALA A 237 -1.46 -20.85 -12.35
CA ALA A 237 -0.13 -20.40 -11.98
C ALA A 237 -0.11 -19.64 -10.64
N VAL A 238 -1.19 -18.94 -10.29
CA VAL A 238 -1.30 -18.24 -8.99
C VAL A 238 -1.41 -19.26 -7.86
N GLN A 239 -2.27 -20.28 -7.99
CA GLN A 239 -2.40 -21.33 -6.98
C GLN A 239 -1.10 -22.12 -6.83
N ALA A 240 -0.46 -22.48 -7.93
CA ALA A 240 0.83 -23.17 -7.92
C ALA A 240 1.93 -22.34 -7.24
N SER A 241 1.90 -21.01 -7.40
CA SER A 241 2.84 -20.08 -6.76
C SER A 241 2.68 -20.06 -5.24
N VAL A 242 1.43 -20.01 -4.77
CA VAL A 242 1.12 -20.03 -3.33
C VAL A 242 1.58 -21.34 -2.67
N ILE A 243 1.30 -22.49 -3.31
CA ILE A 243 1.74 -23.80 -2.82
C ILE A 243 3.27 -23.88 -2.74
N ARG A 244 3.97 -23.33 -3.74
CA ARG A 244 5.44 -23.30 -3.79
C ARG A 244 6.06 -22.20 -2.93
N GLN A 245 5.25 -21.36 -2.31
CA GLN A 245 5.70 -20.19 -1.53
C GLN A 245 6.67 -19.31 -2.33
N LYS A 246 6.36 -19.08 -3.60
CA LYS A 246 7.15 -18.22 -4.51
C LYS A 246 6.21 -17.40 -5.39
N PRO A 247 6.49 -16.11 -5.60
CA PRO A 247 5.64 -15.23 -6.41
C PRO A 247 5.45 -15.75 -7.83
N PHE A 248 4.24 -15.62 -8.40
CA PHE A 248 3.97 -16.14 -9.75
C PHE A 248 4.78 -15.40 -10.83
N MET A 249 5.13 -14.13 -10.64
CA MET A 249 6.02 -13.43 -11.57
C MET A 249 7.44 -13.97 -11.60
N ALA A 250 7.88 -14.66 -10.54
CA ALA A 250 9.18 -15.30 -10.49
C ALA A 250 9.15 -16.69 -11.14
N ILE A 251 8.13 -17.52 -10.83
CA ILE A 251 8.09 -18.93 -11.30
C ILE A 251 7.35 -19.12 -12.62
N SER A 252 6.47 -18.18 -13.00
CA SER A 252 5.65 -18.24 -14.23
C SER A 252 5.54 -16.85 -14.88
N PRO A 253 6.67 -16.24 -15.30
CA PRO A 253 6.74 -14.83 -15.74
C PRO A 253 5.96 -14.54 -17.05
N THR A 254 5.54 -15.59 -17.77
CA THR A 254 4.73 -15.52 -18.98
C THR A 254 3.27 -15.89 -18.77
N SER A 255 2.87 -16.24 -17.53
CA SER A 255 1.46 -16.52 -17.20
C SER A 255 0.58 -15.29 -17.42
N LYS A 256 -0.71 -15.51 -17.68
CA LYS A 256 -1.66 -14.40 -17.88
C LYS A 256 -1.63 -13.38 -16.74
N PRO A 257 -1.67 -13.75 -15.44
CA PRO A 257 -1.59 -12.80 -14.34
C PRO A 257 -0.27 -12.00 -14.33
N ALA A 258 0.87 -12.63 -14.66
CA ALA A 258 2.15 -11.93 -14.72
C ALA A 258 2.17 -10.88 -15.84
N VAL A 259 1.65 -11.23 -17.03
CA VAL A 259 1.53 -10.31 -18.15
C VAL A 259 0.59 -9.15 -17.81
N CYS A 260 -0.56 -9.44 -17.18
CA CYS A 260 -1.50 -8.37 -16.74
C CYS A 260 -0.83 -7.39 -15.80
N LEU A 261 -0.12 -7.83 -14.77
CA LEU A 261 0.55 -6.93 -13.83
C LEU A 261 1.66 -6.10 -14.48
N LYS A 262 2.45 -6.69 -15.38
CA LYS A 262 3.46 -5.94 -16.16
C LYS A 262 2.81 -4.81 -16.98
N HIS A 263 1.68 -5.09 -17.62
CA HIS A 263 0.94 -4.07 -18.39
C HIS A 263 0.35 -2.98 -17.49
N ILE A 264 -0.25 -3.36 -16.34
CA ILE A 264 -0.82 -2.42 -15.39
C ILE A 264 0.27 -1.47 -14.89
N VAL A 265 1.36 -2.02 -14.37
CA VAL A 265 2.48 -1.24 -13.83
C VAL A 265 3.14 -0.38 -14.91
N GLY A 266 3.39 -0.92 -16.10
CA GLY A 266 3.97 -0.18 -17.22
C GLY A 266 3.07 0.97 -17.71
N ARG A 267 1.74 0.86 -17.56
CA ARG A 267 0.80 1.94 -17.87
C ARG A 267 0.81 3.02 -16.78
N ILE A 268 0.81 2.62 -15.51
CA ILE A 268 0.82 3.56 -14.37
C ILE A 268 2.12 4.38 -14.35
N GLU A 269 3.25 3.79 -14.70
CA GLU A 269 4.55 4.49 -14.74
C GLU A 269 4.64 5.60 -15.81
N LYS A 270 3.75 5.61 -16.78
CA LYS A 270 3.63 6.69 -17.76
C LYS A 270 2.81 7.87 -17.27
N THR A 271 2.11 7.73 -16.13
CA THR A 271 1.34 8.80 -15.49
C THR A 271 2.23 9.62 -14.54
N GLU A 272 1.99 10.92 -14.46
CA GLU A 272 2.74 11.81 -13.57
C GLU A 272 2.50 11.45 -12.10
N VAL A 273 3.58 11.44 -11.32
CA VAL A 273 3.52 11.27 -9.86
C VAL A 273 2.94 12.55 -9.24
N PRO A 274 2.00 12.46 -8.27
CA PRO A 274 1.43 13.63 -7.61
C PRO A 274 2.52 14.57 -7.06
N ALA A 275 2.32 15.87 -7.20
CA ALA A 275 3.32 16.88 -6.84
C ALA A 275 3.73 16.85 -5.37
N ASP A 276 2.84 16.35 -4.50
CA ASP A 276 3.00 16.22 -3.05
C ASP A 276 3.19 14.77 -2.58
N ALA A 277 3.53 13.85 -3.49
CA ALA A 277 3.90 12.48 -3.11
C ALA A 277 5.17 12.45 -2.26
N GLY A 278 5.26 11.51 -1.34
CA GLY A 278 6.49 11.25 -0.60
C GLY A 278 6.30 10.91 0.87
N VAL A 279 7.35 10.32 1.45
CA VAL A 279 7.39 9.84 2.84
C VAL A 279 7.02 10.95 3.84
N SER A 280 7.53 12.17 3.64
CA SER A 280 7.23 13.30 4.53
C SER A 280 5.73 13.64 4.54
N ASN A 281 5.08 13.65 3.39
CA ASN A 281 3.66 13.92 3.29
C ASN A 281 2.80 12.77 3.84
N PHE A 282 3.21 11.53 3.59
CA PHE A 282 2.61 10.35 4.20
C PHE A 282 2.62 10.46 5.74
N LEU A 283 3.77 10.74 6.32
CA LEU A 283 3.92 10.86 7.78
C LEU A 283 3.08 12.01 8.35
N LYS A 284 3.05 13.17 7.70
CA LYS A 284 2.20 14.31 8.12
C LYS A 284 0.72 13.92 8.17
N LYS A 285 0.22 13.19 7.17
CA LYS A 285 -1.17 12.72 7.12
C LYS A 285 -1.44 11.61 8.13
N PHE A 286 -0.49 10.71 8.32
CA PHE A 286 -0.61 9.57 9.21
C PHE A 286 -0.63 9.99 10.69
N ILE A 287 0.25 10.91 11.07
CA ILE A 287 0.39 11.41 12.44
C ILE A 287 -0.64 12.52 12.75
N GLY A 288 -0.96 13.38 11.77
CA GLY A 288 -1.79 14.58 11.96
C GLY A 288 -3.25 14.33 12.34
N LYS A 289 -3.73 13.09 12.39
CA LYS A 289 -5.11 12.73 12.77
C LYS A 289 -5.35 12.54 14.26
N LYS A 290 -4.35 12.74 15.11
CA LYS A 290 -4.52 12.64 16.57
C LYS A 290 -4.94 14.02 17.18
N LYS A 291 -6.07 14.57 16.69
CA LYS A 291 -6.78 15.66 17.40
C LYS A 291 -8.20 15.24 17.71
#